data_dc816f54b4a713d07751eb11547e9817
#
_entry.id   dc816f54b4a713d07751eb11547e9817
#
_cell.length_a   1.000
_cell.length_b   1.000
_cell.length_c   1.000
_cell.angle_alpha   90.00
_cell.angle_beta   90.00
_cell.angle_gamma   90.00
#
_symmetry.space_group_name_H-M   'P 1'
#
loop_
_entity.id
_entity.type
_entity.pdbx_description
1 polymer ?
#
loop_
_entity_poly.entity_id
_entity_poly.type
_entity_poly.pdbx_seq_one_letter_code
_entity_poly.pdbx_strand_id
1 'polypeptide(L)'
;MAAVATLAACGGGGGDDADSAPSSTVEAVASVETTPPPTTLPTTTTTEPPPLTVDDALTTGGLGEVRLGMTVGEAEVASGRLMDLPPGVEESPCYEVTARDLPGVSFVVVDGRIRVIDVRDPGFATSSGARIGMSADEIRALFGERIDETPIEGSSALTFVPSDANDPARVVFFSDGTSVTRMLSGTVPHVLSLDACAEAGVGE
;
A
#
# COMPACT_ATOMS: atom_id res chain seq x y z
N MET A 1 41.09 21.18 -14.69
CA MET A 1 42.06 20.08 -14.55
C MET A 1 41.23 18.81 -14.75
N ALA A 2 41.10 18.26 -15.97
CA ALA A 2 42.08 17.46 -16.72
C ALA A 2 42.43 16.19 -15.92
N ALA A 3 42.06 15.08 -16.40
CA ALA A 3 42.58 14.13 -17.27
C ALA A 3 42.07 12.74 -16.87
N VAL A 4 41.66 11.95 -17.78
CA VAL A 4 42.23 10.97 -18.75
C VAL A 4 42.00 9.55 -18.26
N ALA A 5 41.11 8.80 -18.87
CA ALA A 5 41.22 7.76 -19.91
C ALA A 5 42.28 6.67 -19.68
N THR A 6 41.86 5.41 -19.71
CA THR A 6 42.65 4.38 -20.41
C THR A 6 41.78 3.19 -20.86
N LEU A 7 41.86 2.87 -22.16
CA LEU A 7 41.48 1.64 -22.86
C LEU A 7 42.52 0.53 -22.68
N ALA A 8 42.10 -0.75 -22.77
CA ALA A 8 42.82 -1.88 -23.37
C ALA A 8 41.81 -3.01 -23.55
N ALA A 9 41.41 -3.54 -24.64
CA ALA A 9 41.93 -4.02 -25.90
C ALA A 9 42.79 -5.30 -25.82
N CYS A 10 42.43 -6.21 -26.75
CA CYS A 10 43.13 -7.39 -27.27
C CYS A 10 42.77 -8.71 -26.60
N GLY A 11 42.45 -9.75 -27.32
CA GLY A 11 42.71 -10.36 -28.63
C GLY A 11 42.50 -11.85 -28.45
N GLY A 12 41.95 -12.68 -29.32
CA GLY A 12 42.49 -13.04 -30.57
C GLY A 12 42.99 -14.49 -30.55
N GLY A 13 42.57 -15.30 -31.53
CA GLY A 13 43.10 -16.62 -31.86
C GLY A 13 42.01 -17.69 -31.87
N GLY A 14 41.56 -18.32 -32.90
CA GLY A 14 42.18 -18.75 -34.15
C GLY A 14 42.71 -20.18 -34.04
N GLY A 15 42.08 -21.15 -34.72
CA GLY A 15 42.58 -22.52 -34.82
C GLY A 15 41.58 -23.41 -35.54
N ASP A 16 41.75 -23.46 -36.87
CA ASP A 16 41.24 -24.51 -37.75
C ASP A 16 41.98 -25.80 -37.43
N ASP A 17 41.31 -26.93 -37.56
CA ASP A 17 41.87 -28.09 -38.24
C ASP A 17 40.76 -29.14 -38.52
N ALA A 18 40.84 -29.58 -39.72
CA ALA A 18 39.99 -30.51 -40.44
C ALA A 18 40.25 -31.98 -40.05
N ASP A 19 39.28 -32.76 -40.48
CA ASP A 19 39.46 -34.10 -41.09
C ASP A 19 39.18 -35.33 -40.21
N SER A 20 38.41 -36.16 -40.88
CA SER A 20 38.26 -37.62 -40.77
C SER A 20 36.93 -38.15 -40.22
N ALA A 21 36.07 -38.47 -41.21
CA ALA A 21 35.06 -39.52 -41.02
C ALA A 21 35.72 -40.91 -41.02
N PRO A 22 35.14 -41.88 -40.35
CA PRO A 22 34.63 -43.03 -41.07
C PRO A 22 33.20 -43.46 -40.70
N SER A 23 32.52 -43.92 -41.74
CA SER A 23 31.31 -44.70 -41.74
C SER A 23 31.35 -45.84 -40.74
N SER A 24 30.24 -46.03 -40.00
CA SER A 24 29.79 -47.37 -39.61
C SER A 24 28.34 -47.38 -39.09
N THR A 25 27.52 -48.08 -39.81
CA THR A 25 26.44 -49.01 -39.38
C THR A 25 25.28 -48.41 -38.62
N VAL A 26 24.16 -48.30 -39.33
CA VAL A 26 22.79 -48.16 -38.83
C VAL A 26 22.41 -49.36 -37.99
N GLU A 27 22.17 -49.13 -36.73
CA GLU A 27 21.36 -50.04 -35.92
C GLU A 27 20.08 -49.31 -35.56
N ALA A 28 18.96 -49.78 -36.07
CA ALA A 28 17.64 -49.25 -35.81
C ALA A 28 17.23 -49.65 -34.40
N VAL A 29 17.41 -48.76 -33.45
CA VAL A 29 16.78 -48.85 -32.12
C VAL A 29 15.42 -48.18 -32.17
N ALA A 30 14.38 -48.99 -31.95
CA ALA A 30 13.02 -48.55 -31.85
C ALA A 30 12.89 -47.44 -30.78
N SER A 31 12.51 -46.26 -31.23
CA SER A 31 12.15 -45.16 -30.34
C SER A 31 10.87 -45.53 -29.60
N VAL A 32 11.00 -45.87 -28.33
CA VAL A 32 9.86 -45.94 -27.41
C VAL A 32 9.47 -44.50 -27.15
N GLU A 33 8.34 -44.09 -27.71
CA GLU A 33 7.71 -42.79 -27.44
C GLU A 33 7.17 -42.82 -26.02
N THR A 34 7.97 -42.32 -25.08
CA THR A 34 7.54 -42.12 -23.68
C THR A 34 6.69 -40.84 -23.65
N THR A 35 5.37 -41.04 -23.71
CA THR A 35 4.42 -39.97 -23.47
C THR A 35 4.66 -39.40 -22.05
N PRO A 36 5.01 -38.10 -21.89
CA PRO A 36 5.15 -37.56 -20.56
C PRO A 36 3.80 -37.60 -19.85
N PRO A 37 3.77 -37.85 -18.53
CA PRO A 37 2.54 -37.81 -17.75
C PRO A 37 1.93 -36.41 -17.81
N PRO A 38 0.60 -36.27 -17.80
CA PRO A 38 -0.06 -35.00 -17.82
C PRO A 38 0.36 -34.20 -16.58
N THR A 39 1.02 -33.06 -16.81
CA THR A 39 1.34 -32.09 -15.76
C THR A 39 0.03 -31.45 -15.33
N THR A 40 -0.55 -31.92 -14.23
CA THR A 40 -1.64 -31.21 -13.55
C THR A 40 -1.08 -29.93 -12.96
N LEU A 41 -1.38 -28.80 -13.61
CA LEU A 41 -1.14 -27.49 -13.03
C LEU A 41 -1.96 -27.36 -11.74
N PRO A 42 -1.36 -26.92 -10.61
CA PRO A 42 -2.14 -26.66 -9.42
C PRO A 42 -3.15 -25.56 -9.73
N THR A 43 -4.43 -25.86 -9.57
CA THR A 43 -5.49 -24.87 -9.63
C THR A 43 -5.36 -24.03 -8.35
N THR A 44 -4.73 -22.88 -8.45
CA THR A 44 -4.77 -21.86 -7.39
C THR A 44 -6.19 -21.33 -7.33
N THR A 45 -6.96 -21.79 -6.37
CA THR A 45 -8.26 -21.20 -6.03
C THR A 45 -7.94 -19.83 -5.39
N THR A 46 -8.02 -18.76 -6.18
CA THR A 46 -7.99 -17.41 -5.66
C THR A 46 -9.30 -17.20 -4.91
N THR A 47 -9.28 -17.34 -3.60
CA THR A 47 -10.41 -16.97 -2.75
C THR A 47 -10.49 -15.45 -2.76
N GLU A 48 -11.58 -14.90 -3.26
CA GLU A 48 -11.87 -13.47 -3.18
C GLU A 48 -11.87 -13.07 -1.70
N PRO A 49 -11.17 -11.98 -1.31
CA PRO A 49 -11.15 -11.53 0.06
C PRO A 49 -12.57 -11.14 0.50
N PRO A 50 -12.92 -11.35 1.78
CA PRO A 50 -14.20 -10.89 2.30
C PRO A 50 -14.28 -9.35 2.20
N PRO A 51 -15.48 -8.79 1.99
CA PRO A 51 -15.64 -7.35 1.89
C PRO A 51 -15.28 -6.65 3.21
N LEU A 52 -14.66 -5.47 3.11
CA LEU A 52 -14.34 -4.59 4.22
C LEU A 52 -15.58 -4.25 5.06
N THR A 53 -15.47 -4.41 6.37
CA THR A 53 -16.55 -4.20 7.34
C THR A 53 -16.06 -3.41 8.56
N VAL A 54 -16.95 -3.07 9.48
CA VAL A 54 -16.60 -2.40 10.75
C VAL A 54 -15.77 -3.27 11.70
N ASP A 55 -15.68 -4.57 11.45
CA ASP A 55 -14.85 -5.49 12.24
C ASP A 55 -13.36 -5.40 11.83
N ASP A 56 -13.06 -4.74 10.72
CA ASP A 56 -11.70 -4.52 10.25
C ASP A 56 -11.03 -3.38 11.01
N ALA A 57 -9.80 -3.61 11.46
CA ALA A 57 -9.07 -2.66 12.27
C ALA A 57 -8.34 -1.61 11.44
N LEU A 58 -8.40 -0.35 11.89
CA LEU A 58 -7.52 0.71 11.42
C LEU A 58 -6.13 0.55 12.05
N THR A 59 -5.10 0.57 11.22
CA THR A 59 -3.69 0.47 11.63
C THR A 59 -2.88 1.60 10.98
N THR A 60 -1.60 1.75 11.33
CA THR A 60 -0.70 2.68 10.62
C THR A 60 -0.49 2.32 9.16
N GLY A 61 -0.69 1.07 8.78
CA GLY A 61 -0.50 0.59 7.41
C GLY A 61 -1.75 0.57 6.54
N GLY A 62 -2.95 0.76 7.14
CA GLY A 62 -4.19 0.65 6.37
C GLY A 62 -5.42 0.32 7.20
N LEU A 63 -6.51 -0.06 6.52
CA LEU A 63 -7.77 -0.49 7.09
C LEU A 63 -8.16 -1.87 6.53
N GLY A 64 -8.24 -2.88 7.37
CA GLY A 64 -8.43 -4.26 6.92
C GLY A 64 -7.34 -4.69 5.95
N GLU A 65 -7.71 -5.12 4.76
CA GLU A 65 -6.76 -5.49 3.68
C GLU A 65 -6.35 -4.30 2.80
N VAL A 66 -7.01 -3.14 2.90
CA VAL A 66 -6.62 -1.93 2.16
C VAL A 66 -5.37 -1.32 2.79
N ARG A 67 -4.30 -1.19 2.01
CA ARG A 67 -3.01 -0.65 2.46
C ARG A 67 -2.74 0.73 1.88
N LEU A 68 -2.01 1.55 2.64
CA LEU A 68 -1.44 2.78 2.11
C LEU A 68 -0.51 2.47 0.93
N GLY A 69 -0.54 3.31 -0.09
CA GLY A 69 0.22 3.15 -1.33
C GLY A 69 -0.47 2.32 -2.41
N MET A 70 -1.60 1.68 -2.14
CA MET A 70 -2.44 1.04 -3.15
C MET A 70 -3.04 2.08 -4.11
N THR A 71 -3.26 1.68 -5.33
CA THR A 71 -4.14 2.40 -6.28
C THR A 71 -5.60 2.18 -5.90
N VAL A 72 -6.51 2.97 -6.47
CA VAL A 72 -7.96 2.78 -6.26
C VAL A 72 -8.40 1.37 -6.66
N GLY A 73 -7.96 0.88 -7.84
CA GLY A 73 -8.33 -0.46 -8.31
C GLY A 73 -7.78 -1.60 -7.43
N GLU A 74 -6.56 -1.46 -6.89
CA GLU A 74 -6.02 -2.41 -5.92
C GLU A 74 -6.82 -2.40 -4.61
N ALA A 75 -7.26 -1.21 -4.16
CA ALA A 75 -8.09 -1.07 -2.96
C ALA A 75 -9.51 -1.63 -3.16
N GLU A 76 -10.09 -1.51 -4.36
CA GLU A 76 -11.36 -2.16 -4.70
C GLU A 76 -11.27 -3.69 -4.55
N VAL A 77 -10.20 -4.26 -5.08
CA VAL A 77 -9.95 -5.71 -4.95
C VAL A 77 -9.73 -6.10 -3.49
N ALA A 78 -8.89 -5.34 -2.76
CA ALA A 78 -8.55 -5.63 -1.37
C ALA A 78 -9.74 -5.45 -0.42
N SER A 79 -10.60 -4.45 -0.67
CA SER A 79 -11.79 -4.17 0.14
C SER A 79 -13.00 -5.00 -0.24
N GLY A 80 -13.00 -5.66 -1.41
CA GLY A 80 -14.21 -6.29 -1.98
C GLY A 80 -15.35 -5.29 -2.23
N ARG A 81 -15.03 -3.99 -2.38
CA ARG A 81 -15.99 -2.89 -2.56
C ARG A 81 -15.57 -1.98 -3.70
N LEU A 82 -16.53 -1.50 -4.45
CA LEU A 82 -16.30 -0.46 -5.44
C LEU A 82 -16.05 0.88 -4.74
N MET A 83 -15.24 1.72 -5.37
CA MET A 83 -14.99 3.08 -4.92
C MET A 83 -15.76 4.07 -5.79
N ASP A 84 -16.45 4.98 -5.12
CA ASP A 84 -17.14 6.08 -5.79
C ASP A 84 -16.18 7.25 -5.96
N LEU A 85 -15.85 7.56 -7.21
CA LEU A 85 -14.97 8.67 -7.59
C LEU A 85 -15.82 9.91 -7.86
N PRO A 86 -15.41 11.08 -7.36
CA PRO A 86 -16.03 12.34 -7.76
C PRO A 86 -15.86 12.58 -9.28
N PRO A 87 -16.83 13.22 -9.95
CA PRO A 87 -16.71 13.50 -11.38
C PRO A 87 -15.54 14.46 -11.66
N GLY A 88 -14.77 14.18 -12.70
CA GLY A 88 -13.70 15.05 -13.20
C GLY A 88 -12.39 14.98 -12.42
N VAL A 89 -12.17 13.94 -11.62
CA VAL A 89 -10.93 13.77 -10.83
C VAL A 89 -9.80 13.05 -11.56
N GLU A 90 -10.03 12.54 -12.78
CA GLU A 90 -9.02 11.76 -13.52
C GLU A 90 -7.73 12.54 -13.81
N GLU A 91 -7.81 13.87 -13.85
CA GLU A 91 -6.65 14.76 -14.08
C GLU A 91 -6.16 15.45 -12.79
N SER A 92 -6.81 15.20 -11.64
CA SER A 92 -6.41 15.80 -10.38
C SER A 92 -5.30 14.99 -9.72
N PRO A 93 -4.20 15.64 -9.29
CA PRO A 93 -3.15 14.94 -8.54
C PRO A 93 -3.60 14.48 -7.14
N CYS A 94 -4.68 15.09 -6.62
CA CYS A 94 -5.25 14.73 -5.32
C CYS A 94 -6.77 14.75 -5.37
N TYR A 95 -7.39 13.69 -4.84
CA TYR A 95 -8.84 13.55 -4.72
C TYR A 95 -9.21 12.56 -3.62
N GLU A 96 -10.47 12.61 -3.20
CA GLU A 96 -11.05 11.69 -2.23
C GLU A 96 -11.99 10.72 -2.94
N VAL A 97 -11.94 9.44 -2.58
CA VAL A 97 -12.89 8.41 -3.01
C VAL A 97 -13.55 7.79 -1.78
N THR A 98 -14.80 7.35 -1.92
CA THR A 98 -15.56 6.72 -0.84
C THR A 98 -15.82 5.25 -1.16
N ALA A 99 -15.72 4.38 -0.15
CA ALA A 99 -16.11 2.98 -0.32
C ALA A 99 -17.64 2.89 -0.43
N ARG A 100 -18.12 2.28 -1.54
CA ARG A 100 -19.55 2.09 -1.74
C ARG A 100 -20.13 1.17 -0.67
N ASP A 101 -21.32 1.52 -0.18
CA ASP A 101 -22.01 0.78 0.87
C ASP A 101 -21.24 0.70 2.22
N LEU A 102 -20.30 1.61 2.43
CA LEU A 102 -19.57 1.76 3.69
C LEU A 102 -19.45 3.25 4.05
N PRO A 103 -20.54 3.87 4.51
CA PRO A 103 -20.56 5.29 4.83
C PRO A 103 -19.55 5.59 5.96
N GLY A 104 -18.96 6.80 5.90
CA GLY A 104 -17.98 7.24 6.89
C GLY A 104 -16.57 6.68 6.72
N VAL A 105 -16.29 6.02 5.59
CA VAL A 105 -14.94 5.62 5.20
C VAL A 105 -14.61 6.22 3.83
N SER A 106 -13.51 6.98 3.79
CA SER A 106 -12.98 7.53 2.55
C SER A 106 -11.47 7.40 2.45
N PHE A 107 -10.96 7.53 1.25
CA PHE A 107 -9.55 7.37 0.92
C PHE A 107 -9.07 8.59 0.14
N VAL A 108 -8.03 9.25 0.61
CA VAL A 108 -7.39 10.34 -0.12
C VAL A 108 -6.30 9.75 -1.00
N VAL A 109 -6.44 10.01 -2.28
CA VAL A 109 -5.53 9.57 -3.33
C VAL A 109 -4.65 10.75 -3.73
N VAL A 110 -3.35 10.57 -3.65
CA VAL A 110 -2.35 11.55 -4.11
C VAL A 110 -1.43 10.83 -5.09
N ASP A 111 -1.25 11.40 -6.27
CA ASP A 111 -0.46 10.81 -7.36
C ASP A 111 -0.87 9.37 -7.68
N GLY A 112 -2.19 9.12 -7.73
CA GLY A 112 -2.78 7.83 -8.05
C GLY A 112 -2.66 6.77 -6.95
N ARG A 113 -2.21 7.13 -5.74
CA ARG A 113 -2.04 6.20 -4.62
C ARG A 113 -2.73 6.68 -3.34
N ILE A 114 -3.33 5.78 -2.61
CA ILE A 114 -3.93 6.04 -1.31
C ILE A 114 -2.83 6.49 -0.33
N ARG A 115 -2.96 7.71 0.17
CA ARG A 115 -2.05 8.30 1.15
C ARG A 115 -2.68 8.48 2.52
N VAL A 116 -4.00 8.63 2.57
CA VAL A 116 -4.75 8.76 3.82
C VAL A 116 -6.03 7.93 3.73
N ILE A 117 -6.36 7.28 4.81
CA ILE A 117 -7.64 6.61 5.05
C ILE A 117 -8.35 7.40 6.15
N ASP A 118 -9.54 7.88 5.87
CA ASP A 118 -10.36 8.67 6.78
C ASP A 118 -11.55 7.85 7.26
N VAL A 119 -11.66 7.72 8.57
CA VAL A 119 -12.73 6.98 9.23
C VAL A 119 -13.52 7.92 10.14
N ARG A 120 -14.81 8.05 9.86
CA ARG A 120 -15.79 8.84 10.63
C ARG A 120 -16.93 8.01 11.18
N ASP A 121 -16.95 6.71 10.88
CA ASP A 121 -17.94 5.78 11.41
C ASP A 121 -17.46 5.25 12.77
N PRO A 122 -18.25 5.40 13.87
CA PRO A 122 -17.88 4.96 15.21
C PRO A 122 -17.85 3.43 15.38
N GLY A 123 -18.33 2.67 14.41
CA GLY A 123 -18.25 1.20 14.38
C GLY A 123 -16.81 0.69 14.25
N PHE A 124 -15.93 1.45 13.61
CA PHE A 124 -14.54 1.06 13.45
C PHE A 124 -13.70 1.30 14.70
N ALA A 125 -12.68 0.46 14.87
CA ALA A 125 -11.66 0.62 15.89
C ALA A 125 -10.26 0.47 15.31
N THR A 126 -9.26 1.02 15.98
CA THR A 126 -7.87 0.64 15.72
C THR A 126 -7.58 -0.76 16.27
N SER A 127 -6.49 -1.38 15.83
CA SER A 127 -6.01 -2.65 16.39
C SER A 127 -5.72 -2.59 17.90
N SER A 128 -5.50 -1.39 18.46
CA SER A 128 -5.33 -1.15 19.89
C SER A 128 -6.64 -0.85 20.62
N GLY A 129 -7.78 -0.84 19.92
CA GLY A 129 -9.10 -0.59 20.49
C GLY A 129 -9.52 0.87 20.59
N ALA A 130 -8.71 1.81 20.08
CA ALA A 130 -9.11 3.22 20.00
C ALA A 130 -10.22 3.39 18.96
N ARG A 131 -11.21 4.24 19.29
CA ARG A 131 -12.38 4.47 18.43
C ARG A 131 -12.92 5.88 18.58
N ILE A 132 -13.78 6.27 17.67
CA ILE A 132 -14.56 7.50 17.74
C ILE A 132 -15.45 7.46 18.99
N GLY A 133 -15.57 8.61 19.67
CA GLY A 133 -16.28 8.77 20.92
C GLY A 133 -15.41 8.65 22.18
N MET A 134 -14.20 8.14 22.09
CA MET A 134 -13.25 8.12 23.21
C MET A 134 -12.72 9.53 23.50
N SER A 135 -12.45 9.81 24.76
CA SER A 135 -11.80 11.04 25.19
C SER A 135 -10.30 11.03 24.87
N ALA A 136 -9.68 12.20 24.85
CA ALA A 136 -8.23 12.33 24.68
C ALA A 136 -7.44 11.57 25.76
N ASP A 137 -7.96 11.52 27.00
CA ASP A 137 -7.30 10.80 28.10
C ASP A 137 -7.34 9.28 27.90
N GLU A 138 -8.43 8.73 27.37
CA GLU A 138 -8.53 7.32 27.01
C GLU A 138 -7.57 6.96 25.88
N ILE A 139 -7.42 7.83 24.86
CA ILE A 139 -6.42 7.64 23.80
C ILE A 139 -5.01 7.65 24.38
N ARG A 140 -4.68 8.61 25.26
CA ARG A 140 -3.36 8.64 25.92
C ARG A 140 -3.13 7.41 26.80
N ALA A 141 -4.16 6.90 27.46
CA ALA A 141 -4.05 5.69 28.28
C ALA A 141 -3.73 4.44 27.43
N LEU A 142 -4.24 4.36 26.17
CA LEU A 142 -3.96 3.25 25.26
C LEU A 142 -2.55 3.28 24.69
N PHE A 143 -2.03 4.45 24.36
CA PHE A 143 -0.80 4.59 23.59
C PHE A 143 0.39 5.16 24.38
N GLY A 144 0.15 5.75 25.56
CA GLY A 144 1.18 6.31 26.42
C GLY A 144 1.96 7.44 25.76
N GLU A 145 3.29 7.40 25.91
CA GLU A 145 4.22 8.41 25.39
C GLU A 145 4.33 8.45 23.87
N ARG A 146 3.60 7.57 23.15
CA ARG A 146 3.58 7.56 21.68
C ARG A 146 2.54 8.49 21.08
N ILE A 147 1.84 9.27 21.90
CA ILE A 147 0.89 10.28 21.45
C ILE A 147 1.53 11.65 21.52
N ASP A 148 1.69 12.26 20.35
CA ASP A 148 1.97 13.69 20.22
C ASP A 148 0.66 14.43 20.07
N GLU A 149 0.40 15.45 20.90
CA GLU A 149 -0.79 16.27 20.81
C GLU A 149 -0.47 17.64 20.23
N THR A 150 -1.21 17.99 19.19
CA THR A 150 -1.17 19.31 18.56
C THR A 150 -2.50 20.01 18.80
N PRO A 151 -2.53 21.14 19.53
CA PRO A 151 -3.73 21.93 19.67
C PRO A 151 -4.17 22.52 18.33
N ILE A 152 -5.47 22.43 18.06
CA ILE A 152 -6.16 23.09 16.95
C ILE A 152 -7.25 23.94 17.57
N GLU A 153 -7.59 25.08 16.97
CA GLU A 153 -8.58 26.00 17.53
C GLU A 153 -9.88 25.29 17.92
N GLY A 154 -10.17 25.22 19.24
CA GLY A 154 -11.34 24.52 19.80
C GLY A 154 -11.29 22.99 19.73
N SER A 155 -10.15 22.41 19.34
CA SER A 155 -9.97 20.97 19.12
C SER A 155 -8.52 20.54 19.36
N SER A 156 -8.22 19.25 19.16
CA SER A 156 -6.84 18.75 19.15
C SER A 156 -6.68 17.57 18.21
N ALA A 157 -5.46 17.41 17.71
CA ALA A 157 -5.02 16.24 16.99
C ALA A 157 -4.08 15.42 17.89
N LEU A 158 -4.45 14.18 18.17
CA LEU A 158 -3.62 13.23 18.89
C LEU A 158 -3.00 12.28 17.87
N THR A 159 -1.69 12.41 17.67
CA THR A 159 -0.96 11.68 16.64
C THR A 159 -0.20 10.53 17.26
N PHE A 160 -0.53 9.30 16.86
CA PHE A 160 0.26 8.12 17.21
C PHE A 160 1.51 8.06 16.34
N VAL A 161 2.68 8.03 17.00
CA VAL A 161 3.99 7.93 16.36
C VAL A 161 4.55 6.52 16.56
N PRO A 162 4.84 5.75 15.48
CA PRO A 162 5.47 4.44 15.59
C PRO A 162 6.84 4.49 16.27
N SER A 163 7.33 3.34 16.75
CA SER A 163 8.64 3.23 17.43
C SER A 163 9.81 3.48 16.47
N ASP A 164 9.63 3.16 15.19
CA ASP A 164 10.60 3.51 14.15
C ASP A 164 10.39 4.97 13.75
N ALA A 165 11.36 5.82 14.07
CA ALA A 165 11.31 7.24 13.73
C ALA A 165 11.32 7.52 12.21
N ASN A 166 11.79 6.55 11.40
CA ASN A 166 11.82 6.66 9.94
C ASN A 166 10.50 6.22 9.28
N ASP A 167 9.61 5.57 10.03
CA ASP A 167 8.30 5.21 9.51
C ASP A 167 7.46 6.47 9.29
N PRO A 168 7.06 6.80 8.05
CA PRO A 168 6.23 7.97 7.77
C PRO A 168 4.76 7.79 8.16
N ALA A 169 4.34 6.58 8.48
CA ALA A 169 2.94 6.28 8.75
C ALA A 169 2.52 6.75 10.14
N ARG A 170 1.31 7.30 10.25
CA ARG A 170 0.72 7.80 11.49
C ARG A 170 -0.75 7.38 11.58
N VAL A 171 -1.25 7.28 12.81
CA VAL A 171 -2.69 7.34 13.07
C VAL A 171 -2.97 8.64 13.82
N VAL A 172 -3.93 9.41 13.34
CA VAL A 172 -4.30 10.70 13.94
C VAL A 172 -5.75 10.62 14.40
N PHE A 173 -5.98 11.01 15.63
CA PHE A 173 -7.30 11.11 16.24
C PHE A 173 -7.65 12.60 16.39
N PHE A 174 -8.65 13.07 15.68
CA PHE A 174 -9.15 14.44 15.83
C PHE A 174 -10.22 14.47 16.90
N SER A 175 -10.01 15.32 17.92
CA SER A 175 -10.94 15.53 19.02
C SER A 175 -11.56 16.92 18.95
N ASP A 176 -12.86 17.03 19.21
CA ASP A 176 -13.59 18.30 19.35
C ASP A 176 -13.41 18.96 20.74
N GLY A 177 -12.44 18.47 21.52
CA GLY A 177 -12.19 18.88 22.89
C GLY A 177 -12.96 18.05 23.93
N THR A 178 -13.91 17.22 23.51
CA THR A 178 -14.67 16.30 24.37
C THR A 178 -14.35 14.85 24.02
N SER A 179 -14.42 14.52 22.73
CA SER A 179 -14.22 13.16 22.25
C SER A 179 -13.60 13.16 20.85
N VAL A 180 -13.03 12.02 20.47
CA VAL A 180 -12.58 11.75 19.11
C VAL A 180 -13.78 11.71 18.17
N THR A 181 -13.72 12.48 17.10
CA THR A 181 -14.78 12.58 16.09
C THR A 181 -14.35 12.00 14.74
N ARG A 182 -13.04 11.78 14.54
CA ARG A 182 -12.45 11.33 13.27
C ARG A 182 -11.13 10.62 13.54
N MET A 183 -10.87 9.54 12.79
CA MET A 183 -9.59 8.83 12.81
C MET A 183 -9.00 8.83 11.41
N LEU A 184 -7.73 9.18 11.28
CA LEU A 184 -6.98 9.07 10.04
C LEU A 184 -5.84 8.06 10.19
N SER A 185 -5.61 7.27 9.16
CA SER A 185 -4.36 6.54 8.96
C SER A 185 -3.72 7.02 7.67
N GLY A 186 -2.43 7.33 7.69
CA GLY A 186 -1.79 7.82 6.49
C GLY A 186 -0.32 8.12 6.66
N THR A 187 0.30 8.62 5.59
CA THR A 187 1.69 9.03 5.59
C THR A 187 1.83 10.54 5.75
N VAL A 188 2.86 10.97 6.50
CA VAL A 188 3.21 12.38 6.55
C VAL A 188 3.68 12.86 5.17
N PRO A 189 3.43 14.13 4.78
CA PRO A 189 2.73 15.16 5.55
C PRO A 189 1.19 15.07 5.51
N HIS A 190 0.62 14.33 4.55
CA HIS A 190 -0.80 14.34 4.20
C HIS A 190 -1.75 14.02 5.38
N VAL A 191 -1.36 13.07 6.26
CA VAL A 191 -2.19 12.64 7.38
C VAL A 191 -2.29 13.68 8.50
N LEU A 192 -1.38 14.65 8.54
CA LEU A 192 -1.35 15.69 9.57
C LEU A 192 -2.25 16.90 9.22
N SER A 193 -2.77 16.95 8.00
CA SER A 193 -3.65 18.02 7.56
C SER A 193 -5.11 17.61 7.63
N LEU A 194 -5.99 18.54 8.02
CA LEU A 194 -7.43 18.36 7.93
C LEU A 194 -7.91 18.26 6.48
N ASP A 195 -7.19 18.90 5.57
CA ASP A 195 -7.31 18.77 4.12
C ASP A 195 -6.03 18.13 3.57
N ALA A 196 -6.06 16.82 3.43
CA ALA A 196 -4.90 16.06 2.97
C ALA A 196 -4.47 16.42 1.53
N CYS A 197 -5.36 17.03 0.73
CA CYS A 197 -5.05 17.53 -0.61
C CYS A 197 -4.34 18.89 -0.60
N ALA A 198 -4.46 19.67 0.47
CA ALA A 198 -3.75 20.97 0.57
C ALA A 198 -2.22 20.80 0.55
N GLU A 199 -1.73 19.65 1.06
CA GLU A 199 -0.30 19.33 1.07
C GLU A 199 0.23 18.78 -0.26
N ALA A 200 -0.66 18.33 -1.16
CA ALA A 200 -0.25 17.77 -2.46
C ALA A 200 0.25 18.85 -3.46
N GLY A 201 -0.02 20.12 -3.18
CA GLY A 201 0.36 21.26 -4.05
C GLY A 201 1.67 21.96 -3.68
N VAL A 202 2.40 21.51 -2.66
CA VAL A 202 3.58 22.25 -2.11
C VAL A 202 4.92 21.66 -2.56
N GLY A 203 4.91 20.78 -3.56
CA GLY A 203 6.10 20.08 -4.08
C GLY A 203 6.52 20.56 -5.48
N GLU A 204 6.89 21.83 -5.66
CA GLU A 204 7.70 22.29 -6.80
C GLU A 204 8.94 23.05 -6.31
#